data_8c589b76953198ab9576a125128982fe
#
_entry.id   8c589b76953198ab9576a125128982fe
#
_cell.length_a   1.000
_cell.length_b   1.000
_cell.length_c   1.000
_cell.angle_alpha   90.00
_cell.angle_beta   90.00
_cell.angle_gamma   90.00
#
_symmetry.space_group_name_H-M   'P 1'
#
loop_
_entity.id
_entity.type
_entity.pdbx_description
1 polymer ?
#
loop_
_entity_poly.entity_id
_entity_poly.type
_entity_poly.pdbx_seq_one_letter_code
_entity_poly.pdbx_strand_id
1 'polypeptide(L)'
;VSFIPWLLATAFLHSSKVQKTNNTLLNWNYILVGLMFLSTIFGTFITRSGVLISVHAFSNGNIGTYLLVGLTLFSLLFIFIGSRNIDYFTNSKKITNWFGKSGFFILNNIILFSSALVIFIGTIFPLFYETLYDRQITIGRAYYDILVGPMLLLLLLLMIFSVKLTVKNIDINSWFKLNSNLLNLSLVIAIFMLINLNNTYFLVVTVATS
;
A
#
# COMPACT_ATOMS: atom_id res chain seq x y z
N VAL A 1 8.63 7.91 -0.79
CA VAL A 1 7.42 8.76 -0.90
C VAL A 1 6.68 8.48 -2.22
N SER A 2 7.36 8.45 -3.38
CA SER A 2 6.75 8.23 -4.71
C SER A 2 6.03 6.88 -4.86
N PHE A 3 6.36 5.89 -4.03
CA PHE A 3 5.74 4.56 -4.05
C PHE A 3 4.32 4.56 -3.46
N ILE A 4 4.00 5.50 -2.56
CA ILE A 4 2.68 5.61 -1.92
C ILE A 4 1.55 5.82 -2.94
N PRO A 5 1.62 6.84 -3.85
CA PRO A 5 0.58 7.02 -4.87
C PRO A 5 0.39 5.80 -5.77
N TRP A 6 1.47 5.09 -6.10
CA TRP A 6 1.41 3.88 -6.92
C TRP A 6 0.67 2.73 -6.22
N LEU A 7 0.94 2.49 -4.93
CA LEU A 7 0.21 1.49 -4.14
C LEU A 7 -1.28 1.81 -4.05
N LEU A 8 -1.62 3.08 -3.78
CA LEU A 8 -3.00 3.54 -3.70
C LEU A 8 -3.72 3.46 -5.06
N ALA A 9 -3.03 3.80 -6.16
CA ALA A 9 -3.56 3.66 -7.51
C ALA A 9 -3.84 2.19 -7.86
N THR A 10 -2.92 1.29 -7.53
CA THR A 10 -3.09 -0.15 -7.75
C THR A 10 -4.25 -0.69 -6.92
N ALA A 11 -4.38 -0.27 -5.66
CA ALA A 11 -5.52 -0.59 -4.82
C ALA A 11 -6.84 -0.10 -5.43
N PHE A 12 -6.87 1.12 -5.94
CA PHE A 12 -8.04 1.68 -6.64
C PHE A 12 -8.41 0.87 -7.89
N LEU A 13 -7.45 0.49 -8.72
CA LEU A 13 -7.71 -0.33 -9.91
C LEU A 13 -8.33 -1.69 -9.56
N HIS A 14 -7.87 -2.34 -8.50
CA HIS A 14 -8.45 -3.59 -8.03
C HIS A 14 -9.88 -3.40 -7.51
N SER A 15 -10.13 -2.40 -6.66
CA SER A 15 -11.45 -2.17 -6.10
C SER A 15 -12.45 -1.60 -7.11
N SER A 16 -12.01 -0.80 -8.08
CA SER A 16 -12.87 -0.31 -9.17
C SER A 16 -13.42 -1.44 -10.03
N LYS A 17 -12.62 -2.51 -10.23
CA LYS A 17 -13.08 -3.72 -10.92
C LYS A 17 -14.17 -4.46 -10.14
N VAL A 18 -14.04 -4.54 -8.82
CA VAL A 18 -15.09 -5.11 -7.94
C VAL A 18 -16.34 -4.22 -7.93
N GLN A 19 -16.17 -2.91 -7.87
CA GLN A 19 -17.27 -1.95 -7.94
C GLN A 19 -18.07 -2.13 -9.23
N LYS A 20 -17.41 -2.22 -10.38
CA LYS A 20 -18.06 -2.37 -11.68
C LYS A 20 -18.92 -3.65 -11.78
N THR A 21 -18.53 -4.72 -11.12
CA THR A 21 -19.27 -6.01 -11.16
C THR A 21 -20.38 -6.08 -10.12
N ASN A 22 -20.16 -5.56 -8.92
CA ASN A 22 -21.03 -5.79 -7.77
C ASN A 22 -21.73 -4.54 -7.24
N ASN A 23 -21.38 -3.35 -7.76
CA ASN A 23 -21.80 -2.04 -7.24
C ASN A 23 -21.52 -1.86 -5.73
N THR A 24 -20.33 -2.32 -5.31
CA THR A 24 -19.83 -2.26 -3.93
C THR A 24 -18.63 -1.32 -3.86
N LEU A 25 -18.18 -0.94 -2.66
CA LEU A 25 -16.93 -0.19 -2.43
C LEU A 25 -16.92 1.26 -2.99
N LEU A 26 -18.09 1.89 -3.20
CA LEU A 26 -18.15 3.27 -3.71
C LEU A 26 -17.37 4.25 -2.84
N ASN A 27 -17.63 4.24 -1.53
CA ASN A 27 -16.96 5.10 -0.56
C ASN A 27 -15.44 4.82 -0.51
N TRP A 28 -15.07 3.55 -0.49
CA TRP A 28 -13.66 3.14 -0.48
C TRP A 28 -12.90 3.65 -1.70
N ASN A 29 -13.47 3.52 -2.88
CA ASN A 29 -12.89 4.01 -4.12
C ASN A 29 -12.74 5.53 -4.16
N TYR A 30 -13.72 6.25 -3.63
CA TYR A 30 -13.62 7.69 -3.47
C TYR A 30 -12.42 8.06 -2.59
N ILE A 31 -12.27 7.42 -1.41
CA ILE A 31 -11.15 7.64 -0.49
C ILE A 31 -9.81 7.34 -1.17
N LEU A 32 -9.69 6.22 -1.89
CA LEU A 32 -8.45 5.84 -2.55
C LEU A 32 -8.02 6.85 -3.62
N VAL A 33 -8.96 7.36 -4.44
CA VAL A 33 -8.67 8.38 -5.45
C VAL A 33 -8.18 9.67 -4.79
N GLY A 34 -8.84 10.12 -3.72
CA GLY A 34 -8.42 11.30 -2.98
C GLY A 34 -7.04 11.14 -2.36
N LEU A 35 -6.80 10.02 -1.68
CA LEU A 35 -5.50 9.74 -1.06
C LEU A 35 -4.38 9.59 -2.09
N MET A 36 -4.64 8.99 -3.25
CA MET A 36 -3.67 8.89 -4.34
C MET A 36 -3.25 10.28 -4.81
N PHE A 37 -4.21 11.17 -5.04
CA PHE A 37 -3.93 12.53 -5.48
C PHE A 37 -3.21 13.35 -4.40
N LEU A 38 -3.72 13.34 -3.16
CA LEU A 38 -3.12 14.03 -2.03
C LEU A 38 -1.71 13.54 -1.72
N SER A 39 -1.45 12.22 -1.82
CA SER A 39 -0.12 11.66 -1.60
C SER A 39 0.89 12.09 -2.68
N THR A 40 0.44 12.39 -3.90
CA THR A 40 1.31 12.93 -4.95
C THR A 40 1.73 14.37 -4.63
N ILE A 41 0.79 15.22 -4.19
CA ILE A 41 1.09 16.59 -3.74
C ILE A 41 1.99 16.55 -2.50
N PHE A 42 1.66 15.69 -1.54
CA PHE A 42 2.46 15.48 -0.33
C PHE A 42 3.89 15.04 -0.64
N GLY A 43 4.07 14.10 -1.58
CA GLY A 43 5.39 13.67 -2.02
C GLY A 43 6.20 14.81 -2.63
N THR A 44 5.57 15.66 -3.45
CA THR A 44 6.19 16.84 -4.02
C THR A 44 6.52 17.87 -2.93
N PHE A 45 5.63 18.05 -1.95
CA PHE A 45 5.89 18.91 -0.78
C PHE A 45 7.14 18.45 -0.02
N ILE A 46 7.22 17.19 0.36
CA ILE A 46 8.36 16.63 1.12
C ILE A 46 9.69 16.83 0.37
N THR A 47 9.70 16.62 -0.94
CA THR A 47 10.95 16.75 -1.75
C THR A 47 11.33 18.19 -2.08
N ARG A 48 10.37 19.13 -2.08
CA ARG A 48 10.59 20.51 -2.52
C ARG A 48 10.55 21.54 -1.39
N SER A 49 10.07 21.18 -0.21
CA SER A 49 9.99 22.12 0.93
C SER A 49 11.28 22.27 1.70
N GLY A 50 12.27 21.39 1.51
CA GLY A 50 13.49 21.36 2.33
C GLY A 50 13.26 20.90 3.78
N VAL A 51 12.06 20.42 4.11
CA VAL A 51 11.73 19.94 5.47
C VAL A 51 12.52 18.67 5.81
N LEU A 52 12.84 17.84 4.83
CA LEU A 52 13.73 16.69 5.01
C LEU A 52 15.17 17.06 4.59
N ILE A 53 16.11 16.87 5.48
CA ILE A 53 17.54 16.91 5.16
C ILE A 53 17.88 15.64 4.37
N SER A 54 17.76 15.72 3.06
CA SER A 54 17.97 14.61 2.15
C SER A 54 18.69 15.11 0.89
N VAL A 55 19.47 14.23 0.28
CA VAL A 55 20.08 14.47 -1.06
C VAL A 55 19.02 14.78 -2.15
N HIS A 56 17.75 14.56 -1.85
CA HIS A 56 16.61 14.87 -2.71
C HIS A 56 15.89 16.18 -2.36
N ALA A 57 16.40 16.96 -1.40
CA ALA A 57 15.86 18.28 -1.06
C ALA A 57 16.47 19.34 -1.99
N PHE A 58 15.68 19.86 -2.93
CA PHE A 58 16.20 20.71 -4.01
C PHE A 58 15.87 22.20 -3.92
N SER A 59 15.31 22.74 -2.84
CA SER A 59 14.97 24.15 -2.85
C SER A 59 14.99 24.86 -1.50
N ASN A 60 15.50 26.08 -1.53
CA ASN A 60 15.43 27.10 -0.48
C ASN A 60 14.42 28.20 -0.87
N GLY A 61 13.20 27.86 -1.26
CA GLY A 61 12.22 28.85 -1.72
C GLY A 61 10.85 28.67 -1.10
N ASN A 62 9.93 29.63 -1.32
CA ASN A 62 8.54 29.62 -0.84
C ASN A 62 7.66 28.51 -1.47
N ILE A 63 8.23 27.65 -2.32
CA ILE A 63 7.51 26.57 -3.03
C ILE A 63 6.86 25.60 -2.01
N GLY A 64 7.53 25.30 -0.90
CA GLY A 64 6.99 24.46 0.15
C GLY A 64 5.68 25.01 0.73
N THR A 65 5.63 26.32 0.98
CA THR A 65 4.42 26.98 1.50
C THR A 65 3.26 26.91 0.51
N TYR A 66 3.50 27.14 -0.79
CA TYR A 66 2.44 27.03 -1.80
C TYR A 66 1.92 25.59 -1.94
N LEU A 67 2.80 24.59 -1.87
CA LEU A 67 2.40 23.18 -1.92
C LEU A 67 1.60 22.77 -0.67
N LEU A 68 1.97 23.30 0.50
CA LEU A 68 1.22 23.05 1.74
C LEU A 68 -0.16 23.69 1.69
N VAL A 69 -0.27 24.93 1.22
CA VAL A 69 -1.57 25.59 0.99
C VAL A 69 -2.40 24.80 -0.02
N GLY A 70 -1.79 24.38 -1.13
CA GLY A 70 -2.45 23.53 -2.10
C GLY A 70 -2.96 22.22 -1.51
N LEU A 71 -2.12 21.52 -0.72
CA LEU A 71 -2.48 20.27 -0.04
C LEU A 71 -3.68 20.47 0.89
N THR A 72 -3.68 21.55 1.70
CA THR A 72 -4.79 21.85 2.63
C THR A 72 -6.07 22.19 1.89
N LEU A 73 -6.02 23.03 0.84
CA LEU A 73 -7.19 23.39 0.03
C LEU A 73 -7.80 22.17 -0.67
N PHE A 74 -6.99 21.32 -1.28
CA PHE A 74 -7.48 20.10 -1.92
C PHE A 74 -8.02 19.09 -0.90
N SER A 75 -7.42 18.97 0.28
CA SER A 75 -7.95 18.13 1.35
C SER A 75 -9.32 18.60 1.83
N LEU A 76 -9.48 19.90 2.05
CA LEU A 76 -10.77 20.49 2.44
C LEU A 76 -11.83 20.32 1.35
N LEU A 77 -11.48 20.57 0.09
CA LEU A 77 -12.37 20.37 -1.04
C LEU A 77 -12.82 18.91 -1.16
N PHE A 78 -11.87 17.97 -1.02
CA PHE A 78 -12.14 16.54 -1.04
C PHE A 78 -13.11 16.12 0.06
N ILE A 79 -12.88 16.57 1.30
CA ILE A 79 -13.77 16.29 2.44
C ILE A 79 -15.15 16.93 2.20
N PHE A 80 -15.21 18.16 1.71
CA PHE A 80 -16.45 18.85 1.41
C PHE A 80 -17.29 18.12 0.35
N ILE A 81 -16.68 17.71 -0.77
CA ILE A 81 -17.37 16.93 -1.81
C ILE A 81 -17.87 15.59 -1.27
N GLY A 82 -17.05 14.89 -0.48
CA GLY A 82 -17.42 13.62 0.15
C GLY A 82 -18.60 13.76 1.11
N SER A 83 -18.59 14.79 1.94
CA SER A 83 -19.68 15.04 2.90
C SER A 83 -21.01 15.39 2.22
N ARG A 84 -20.95 16.13 1.10
CA ARG A 84 -22.14 16.49 0.30
C ARG A 84 -22.78 15.29 -0.40
N ASN A 85 -22.00 14.25 -0.68
CA ASN A 85 -22.46 13.07 -1.42
C ASN A 85 -22.51 11.80 -0.56
N ILE A 86 -22.62 11.95 0.76
CA ILE A 86 -22.56 10.81 1.70
C ILE A 86 -23.67 9.79 1.43
N ASP A 87 -24.86 10.22 1.07
CA ASP A 87 -26.00 9.34 0.76
C ASP A 87 -25.74 8.46 -0.46
N TYR A 88 -25.04 8.98 -1.47
CA TYR A 88 -24.62 8.19 -2.62
C TYR A 88 -23.65 7.09 -2.23
N PHE A 89 -22.71 7.37 -1.34
CA PHE A 89 -21.70 6.41 -0.90
C PHE A 89 -22.27 5.36 0.04
N THR A 90 -23.26 5.70 0.87
CA THR A 90 -23.89 4.75 1.82
C THR A 90 -24.80 3.74 1.11
N ASN A 91 -25.29 4.05 -0.08
CA ASN A 91 -26.13 3.16 -0.90
C ASN A 91 -25.35 2.05 -1.62
N SER A 92 -24.06 1.84 -1.29
CA SER A 92 -23.28 0.75 -1.85
C SER A 92 -23.79 -0.62 -1.36
N LYS A 93 -23.88 -1.59 -2.28
CA LYS A 93 -24.26 -2.97 -1.93
C LYS A 93 -23.23 -3.59 -1.00
N LYS A 94 -23.69 -4.41 -0.04
CA LYS A 94 -22.78 -5.18 0.83
C LYS A 94 -22.12 -6.32 0.06
N ILE A 95 -20.89 -6.64 0.43
CA ILE A 95 -20.13 -7.74 -0.13
C ILE A 95 -20.72 -9.04 0.42
N THR A 96 -21.22 -9.90 -0.45
CA THR A 96 -21.84 -11.19 -0.06
C THR A 96 -20.86 -12.36 -0.18
N ASN A 97 -19.87 -12.30 -1.08
CA ASN A 97 -18.96 -13.40 -1.40
C ASN A 97 -17.50 -13.04 -1.10
N TRP A 98 -17.01 -13.46 0.06
CA TRP A 98 -15.63 -13.26 0.49
C TRP A 98 -14.65 -14.26 -0.13
N PHE A 99 -15.09 -15.49 -0.44
CA PHE A 99 -14.26 -16.56 -1.03
C PHE A 99 -14.25 -16.56 -2.56
N GLY A 100 -14.87 -15.56 -3.20
CA GLY A 100 -14.82 -15.37 -4.65
C GLY A 100 -13.72 -14.41 -5.09
N LYS A 101 -13.59 -14.22 -6.41
CA LYS A 101 -12.64 -13.27 -7.02
C LYS A 101 -12.72 -11.86 -6.40
N SER A 102 -13.91 -11.40 -6.04
CA SER A 102 -14.13 -10.09 -5.40
C SER A 102 -13.48 -10.02 -4.02
N GLY A 103 -13.55 -11.07 -3.20
CA GLY A 103 -12.93 -11.11 -1.88
C GLY A 103 -11.40 -11.05 -1.96
N PHE A 104 -10.79 -11.76 -2.91
CA PHE A 104 -9.34 -11.70 -3.12
C PHE A 104 -8.87 -10.32 -3.59
N PHE A 105 -9.65 -9.64 -4.44
CA PHE A 105 -9.35 -8.25 -4.81
C PHE A 105 -9.41 -7.31 -3.62
N ILE A 106 -10.39 -7.50 -2.73
CA ILE A 106 -10.52 -6.69 -1.51
C ILE A 106 -9.34 -6.96 -0.57
N LEU A 107 -8.95 -8.23 -0.38
CA LEU A 107 -7.81 -8.58 0.44
C LEU A 107 -6.50 -7.98 -0.10
N ASN A 108 -6.26 -8.08 -1.41
CA ASN A 108 -5.14 -7.41 -2.06
C ASN A 108 -5.17 -5.89 -1.83
N ASN A 109 -6.35 -5.30 -1.91
CA ASN A 109 -6.54 -3.88 -1.69
C ASN A 109 -6.18 -3.45 -0.26
N ILE A 110 -6.61 -4.24 0.74
CA ILE A 110 -6.26 -3.99 2.14
C ILE A 110 -4.74 -4.06 2.34
N ILE A 111 -4.06 -5.04 1.76
CA ILE A 111 -2.60 -5.18 1.88
C ILE A 111 -1.88 -4.01 1.21
N LEU A 112 -2.30 -3.61 0.01
CA LEU A 112 -1.73 -2.46 -0.70
C LEU A 112 -1.91 -1.16 0.09
N PHE A 113 -3.10 -0.93 0.63
CA PHE A 113 -3.40 0.23 1.47
C PHE A 113 -2.57 0.22 2.76
N SER A 114 -2.49 -0.92 3.44
CA SER A 114 -1.68 -1.07 4.66
C SER A 114 -0.20 -0.83 4.39
N SER A 115 0.32 -1.34 3.26
CA SER A 115 1.71 -1.08 2.84
C SER A 115 1.95 0.41 2.59
N ALA A 116 1.02 1.10 1.92
CA ALA A 116 1.09 2.54 1.69
C ALA A 116 1.10 3.32 3.02
N LEU A 117 0.29 2.89 3.98
CA LEU A 117 0.19 3.51 5.31
C LEU A 117 1.48 3.30 6.12
N VAL A 118 2.07 2.11 6.10
CA VAL A 118 3.37 1.84 6.75
C VAL A 118 4.47 2.72 6.19
N ILE A 119 4.54 2.86 4.85
CA ILE A 119 5.53 3.72 4.20
C ILE A 119 5.28 5.19 4.53
N PHE A 120 4.03 5.62 4.58
CA PHE A 120 3.64 6.97 4.95
C PHE A 120 4.07 7.31 6.38
N ILE A 121 3.77 6.43 7.34
CA ILE A 121 4.17 6.59 8.75
C ILE A 121 5.70 6.66 8.84
N GLY A 122 6.42 5.74 8.20
CA GLY A 122 7.89 5.74 8.18
C GLY A 122 8.49 7.00 7.57
N THR A 123 7.79 7.66 6.65
CA THR A 123 8.23 8.92 6.04
C THR A 123 7.99 10.13 6.95
N ILE A 124 6.87 10.16 7.66
CA ILE A 124 6.47 11.30 8.50
C ILE A 124 7.10 11.21 9.90
N PHE A 125 7.32 10.03 10.43
CA PHE A 125 7.80 9.83 11.79
C PHE A 125 9.08 10.63 12.12
N PRO A 126 10.13 10.68 11.27
CA PRO A 126 11.31 11.50 11.53
C PRO A 126 10.99 12.99 11.71
N LEU A 127 10.06 13.53 10.91
CA LEU A 127 9.65 14.94 10.99
C LEU A 127 8.97 15.25 12.33
N PHE A 128 8.05 14.39 12.77
CA PHE A 128 7.41 14.54 14.07
C PHE A 128 8.41 14.42 15.22
N TYR A 129 9.34 13.48 15.12
CA TYR A 129 10.33 13.27 16.17
C TYR A 129 11.27 14.47 16.29
N GLU A 130 11.75 15.01 15.17
CA GLU A 130 12.60 16.21 15.14
C GLU A 130 11.88 17.42 15.74
N THR A 131 10.59 17.61 15.40
CA THR A 131 9.79 18.74 15.92
C THR A 131 9.54 18.65 17.43
N LEU A 132 9.43 17.44 17.99
CA LEU A 132 9.12 17.26 19.42
C LEU A 132 10.37 17.20 20.31
N TYR A 133 11.47 16.65 19.79
CA TYR A 133 12.66 16.34 20.60
C TYR A 133 13.92 17.11 20.18
N ASP A 134 13.86 17.98 19.16
CA ASP A 134 15.00 18.68 18.55
C ASP A 134 16.17 17.75 18.18
N ARG A 135 15.87 16.49 17.86
CA ARG A 135 16.85 15.46 17.48
C ARG A 135 16.48 14.85 16.14
N GLN A 136 17.45 14.79 15.26
CA GLN A 136 17.27 14.15 13.96
C GLN A 136 17.43 12.65 14.09
N ILE A 137 16.44 11.92 13.59
CA ILE A 137 16.48 10.46 13.43
C ILE A 137 16.20 10.09 11.98
N THR A 138 16.76 8.98 11.55
CA THR A 138 16.48 8.40 10.24
C THR A 138 15.89 7.01 10.40
N ILE A 139 14.82 6.73 9.67
CA ILE A 139 14.27 5.38 9.59
C ILE A 139 15.08 4.61 8.55
N GLY A 140 15.81 3.60 9.03
CA GLY A 140 16.66 2.76 8.20
C GLY A 140 15.87 1.77 7.35
N ARG A 141 16.57 1.15 6.40
CA ARG A 141 16.04 0.13 5.49
C ARG A 141 15.34 -1.04 6.23
N ALA A 142 15.90 -1.46 7.37
CA ALA A 142 15.38 -2.58 8.16
C ALA A 142 13.89 -2.42 8.54
N TYR A 143 13.42 -1.20 8.81
CA TYR A 143 12.00 -0.93 9.08
C TYR A 143 11.11 -1.36 7.91
N TYR A 144 11.49 -0.98 6.69
CA TYR A 144 10.70 -1.29 5.49
C TYR A 144 10.80 -2.77 5.12
N ASP A 145 11.98 -3.37 5.24
CA ASP A 145 12.20 -4.78 4.92
C ASP A 145 11.37 -5.69 5.85
N ILE A 146 11.28 -5.36 7.14
CA ILE A 146 10.53 -6.16 8.14
C ILE A 146 9.01 -5.98 7.98
N LEU A 147 8.53 -4.76 7.70
CA LEU A 147 7.09 -4.48 7.67
C LEU A 147 6.49 -4.63 6.27
N VAL A 148 7.13 -4.05 5.25
CA VAL A 148 6.58 -4.03 3.89
C VAL A 148 6.94 -5.32 3.13
N GLY A 149 8.10 -5.91 3.40
CA GLY A 149 8.56 -7.14 2.74
C GLY A 149 7.54 -8.29 2.84
N PRO A 150 7.11 -8.70 4.03
CA PRO A 150 6.10 -9.75 4.19
C PRO A 150 4.75 -9.40 3.56
N MET A 151 4.34 -8.12 3.61
CA MET A 151 3.09 -7.67 2.98
C MET A 151 3.14 -7.83 1.46
N LEU A 152 4.27 -7.46 0.82
CA LEU A 152 4.44 -7.63 -0.62
C LEU A 152 4.52 -9.10 -1.02
N LEU A 153 5.18 -9.95 -0.22
CA LEU A 153 5.17 -11.40 -0.47
C LEU A 153 3.76 -11.98 -0.40
N LEU A 154 2.99 -11.61 0.63
CA LEU A 154 1.59 -12.03 0.76
C LEU A 154 0.74 -11.55 -0.43
N LEU A 155 0.96 -10.32 -0.89
CA LEU A 155 0.29 -9.76 -2.06
C LEU A 155 0.60 -10.58 -3.32
N LEU A 156 1.87 -10.94 -3.56
CA LEU A 156 2.27 -11.76 -4.69
C LEU A 156 1.59 -13.14 -4.65
N LEU A 157 1.55 -13.79 -3.48
CA LEU A 157 0.85 -15.05 -3.30
C LEU A 157 -0.63 -14.92 -3.63
N LEU A 158 -1.32 -13.90 -3.10
CA LEU A 158 -2.73 -13.66 -3.39
C LEU A 158 -2.99 -13.38 -4.88
N MET A 159 -2.07 -12.68 -5.55
CA MET A 159 -2.18 -12.44 -7.00
C MET A 159 -2.13 -13.75 -7.79
N ILE A 160 -1.20 -14.66 -7.47
CA ILE A 160 -1.09 -15.98 -8.11
C ILE A 160 -2.42 -16.75 -7.97
N PHE A 161 -3.01 -16.74 -6.77
CA PHE A 161 -4.29 -17.44 -6.53
C PHE A 161 -5.47 -16.77 -7.22
N SER A 162 -5.50 -15.44 -7.29
CA SER A 162 -6.61 -14.69 -7.88
C SER A 162 -6.77 -14.89 -9.39
N VAL A 163 -5.69 -15.21 -10.10
CA VAL A 163 -5.70 -15.39 -11.57
C VAL A 163 -6.62 -16.53 -12.01
N LYS A 164 -6.67 -17.63 -11.24
CA LYS A 164 -7.49 -18.82 -11.57
C LYS A 164 -8.93 -18.75 -11.05
N LEU A 165 -9.26 -17.73 -10.24
CA LEU A 165 -10.62 -17.62 -9.71
C LEU A 165 -11.61 -17.11 -10.76
N THR A 166 -12.66 -17.87 -10.96
CA THR A 166 -13.84 -17.45 -11.73
C THR A 166 -14.74 -16.55 -10.88
N VAL A 167 -15.59 -15.76 -11.53
CA VAL A 167 -16.54 -14.84 -10.86
C VAL A 167 -17.64 -15.61 -10.10
N LYS A 168 -17.83 -16.91 -10.39
CA LYS A 168 -18.82 -17.79 -9.73
C LYS A 168 -18.33 -18.29 -8.37
N ASN A 169 -19.27 -18.54 -7.47
CA ASN A 169 -19.00 -19.18 -6.17
C ASN A 169 -18.31 -20.52 -6.40
N ILE A 170 -17.05 -20.60 -5.94
CA ILE A 170 -16.30 -21.85 -5.95
C ILE A 170 -16.28 -22.35 -4.51
N ASP A 171 -16.64 -23.62 -4.32
CA ASP A 171 -16.46 -24.31 -3.05
C ASP A 171 -14.96 -24.38 -2.71
N ILE A 172 -14.64 -24.24 -1.42
CA ILE A 172 -13.26 -24.20 -0.89
C ILE A 172 -12.48 -25.44 -1.35
N ASN A 173 -13.08 -26.62 -1.31
CA ASN A 173 -12.43 -27.87 -1.71
C ASN A 173 -12.09 -27.87 -3.21
N SER A 174 -12.99 -27.39 -4.04
CA SER A 174 -12.77 -27.24 -5.48
C SER A 174 -11.68 -26.23 -5.79
N TRP A 175 -11.58 -25.16 -4.98
CA TRP A 175 -10.54 -24.15 -5.10
C TRP A 175 -9.16 -24.73 -4.77
N PHE A 176 -9.02 -25.48 -3.66
CA PHE A 176 -7.77 -26.15 -3.29
C PHE A 176 -7.32 -27.16 -4.37
N LYS A 177 -8.23 -27.95 -4.88
CA LYS A 177 -7.94 -28.93 -5.96
C LYS A 177 -7.47 -28.23 -7.24
N LEU A 178 -8.09 -27.11 -7.61
CA LEU A 178 -7.71 -26.32 -8.79
C LEU A 178 -6.33 -25.67 -8.67
N ASN A 179 -5.95 -25.29 -7.46
CA ASN A 179 -4.73 -24.53 -7.20
C ASN A 179 -3.61 -25.37 -6.55
N SER A 180 -3.80 -26.67 -6.34
CA SER A 180 -2.82 -27.54 -5.65
C SER A 180 -1.41 -27.45 -6.24
N ASN A 181 -1.27 -27.44 -7.57
CA ASN A 181 0.04 -27.37 -8.23
C ASN A 181 0.72 -26.00 -8.00
N LEU A 182 -0.06 -24.92 -7.97
CA LEU A 182 0.48 -23.57 -7.69
C LEU A 182 0.84 -23.41 -6.22
N LEU A 183 0.03 -23.99 -5.30
CA LEU A 183 0.34 -24.05 -3.88
C LEU A 183 1.67 -24.78 -3.63
N ASN A 184 1.83 -25.95 -4.22
CA ASN A 184 3.07 -26.73 -4.10
C ASN A 184 4.27 -25.96 -4.67
N LEU A 185 4.13 -25.35 -5.85
CA LEU A 185 5.19 -24.55 -6.46
C LEU A 185 5.55 -23.34 -5.59
N SER A 186 4.57 -22.61 -5.06
CA SER A 186 4.81 -21.45 -4.20
C SER A 186 5.50 -21.85 -2.88
N LEU A 187 5.15 -23.03 -2.35
CA LEU A 187 5.75 -23.57 -1.14
C LEU A 187 7.21 -23.97 -1.37
N VAL A 188 7.51 -24.60 -2.51
CA VAL A 188 8.89 -24.92 -2.92
C VAL A 188 9.73 -23.66 -3.09
N ILE A 189 9.21 -22.63 -3.75
CA ILE A 189 9.92 -21.37 -3.91
C ILE A 189 10.14 -20.68 -2.56
N ALA A 190 9.14 -20.68 -1.67
CA ALA A 190 9.28 -20.10 -0.33
C ALA A 190 10.35 -20.82 0.50
N ILE A 191 10.37 -22.15 0.47
CA ILE A 191 11.40 -22.96 1.17
C ILE A 191 12.79 -22.66 0.57
N PHE A 192 12.92 -22.63 -0.75
CA PHE A 192 14.18 -22.30 -1.44
C PHE A 192 14.68 -20.90 -1.05
N MET A 193 13.80 -19.91 -1.00
CA MET A 193 14.14 -18.56 -0.55
C MET A 193 14.58 -18.52 0.91
N LEU A 194 13.90 -19.23 1.81
CA LEU A 194 14.27 -19.31 3.23
C LEU A 194 15.66 -19.95 3.44
N ILE A 195 15.97 -21.00 2.68
CA ILE A 195 17.28 -21.67 2.74
C ILE A 195 18.39 -20.73 2.26
N ASN A 196 18.16 -20.02 1.15
CA ASN A 196 19.16 -19.09 0.61
C ASN A 196 19.33 -17.82 1.48
N LEU A 197 18.28 -17.34 2.12
CA LEU A 197 18.39 -16.23 3.07
C LEU A 197 19.25 -16.61 4.28
N ASN A 198 19.08 -17.81 4.84
CA ASN A 198 19.94 -18.30 5.91
C ASN A 198 21.41 -18.42 5.49
N ASN A 199 21.69 -18.89 4.28
CA ASN A 199 23.07 -19.00 3.78
C ASN A 199 23.72 -17.63 3.55
N THR A 200 22.98 -16.64 3.05
CA THR A 200 23.51 -15.27 2.87
C THR A 200 23.76 -14.57 4.22
N TYR A 201 22.90 -14.75 5.21
CA TYR A 201 23.15 -14.25 6.56
C TYR A 201 24.39 -14.90 7.20
N PHE A 202 24.57 -16.20 7.02
CA PHE A 202 25.74 -16.93 7.53
C PHE A 202 27.04 -16.43 6.88
N LEU A 203 27.06 -16.22 5.56
CA LEU A 203 28.21 -15.67 4.82
C LEU A 203 28.54 -14.23 5.24
N VAL A 204 27.53 -13.37 5.43
CA VAL A 204 27.75 -11.99 5.87
C VAL A 204 28.30 -11.94 7.29
N VAL A 205 27.83 -12.80 8.20
CA VAL A 205 28.35 -12.87 9.58
C VAL A 205 29.77 -13.39 9.60
N THR A 206 30.12 -14.40 8.82
CA THR A 206 31.49 -14.95 8.77
C THR A 206 32.50 -13.97 8.16
N VAL A 207 32.10 -13.18 7.14
CA VAL A 207 32.95 -12.12 6.56
C VAL A 207 33.09 -10.92 7.49
N ALA A 208 32.09 -10.62 8.31
CA ALA A 208 32.16 -9.52 9.28
C ALA A 208 32.97 -9.85 10.55
N THR A 209 33.26 -11.13 10.80
CA THR A 209 34.02 -11.63 11.97
C THR A 209 35.46 -12.05 11.62
N SER A 210 35.86 -12.01 10.36
CA SER A 210 37.24 -12.22 9.87
C SER A 210 37.91 -10.88 9.59
#